data_91d37377ad07f818984d777eb83644f4
#
_entry.id   91d37377ad07f818984d777eb83644f4
#
_cell.length_a   1.000
_cell.length_b   1.000
_cell.length_c   1.000
_cell.angle_alpha   90.00
_cell.angle_beta   90.00
_cell.angle_gamma   90.00
#
_symmetry.space_group_name_H-M   'P 1'
#
loop_
_entity.id
_entity.type
_entity.pdbx_description
1 polymer ?
#
loop_
_entity_poly.entity_id
_entity_poly.type
_entity_poly.pdbx_seq_one_letter_code
_entity_poly.pdbx_strand_id
1 'polypeptide(L)'
;MKRNQQLLLPAWYYLASLLVLGFVFFPATRDFFALTGRRWLYILILAFTFSGLTTPICRLLARHWGLVDNPSGHKIHAEPTPLLGGAAVFLGFVLPLLINGIFSREFGAILIASIVLFVVGVLDDSLNLKAHVKLIVQIVLAVGLTFVGVRIVLFPETALLGSFANRLLSVIWIVGITNALNFFDGMDGLAAGVSAIIAFFLAVVAMQMDSPFVGWAAVAMLGACLGFLPYNFRPGKEALIFLGDAGSTTIGFVLASLAIYSDWADFNPVVSIFSPILIFWILIFDMAHITLFRVIRGKTRTFREWIEYVGHDHLHHRMARVLGGATQSVLFIYLLAICLGLSALLLRYSTHFTGFLLLCQAFIIVVLVSILEAKNGKEYQ
;
A
#
# COMPACT_ATOMS: atom_id res chain seq x y z
N MET A 1 -16.55 25.79 -20.47
CA MET A 1 -15.58 26.35 -19.51
C MET A 1 -16.03 26.33 -18.03
N LYS A 2 -17.31 26.48 -17.68
CA LYS A 2 -17.76 26.50 -16.27
C LYS A 2 -17.74 25.11 -15.54
N ARG A 3 -17.73 23.98 -16.24
CA ARG A 3 -17.75 22.63 -15.65
C ARG A 3 -16.39 22.16 -15.08
N ASN A 4 -15.27 22.70 -15.59
CA ASN A 4 -13.92 22.33 -15.13
C ASN A 4 -13.52 22.91 -13.76
N GLN A 5 -14.20 23.95 -13.26
CA GLN A 5 -13.87 24.56 -11.94
C GLN A 5 -14.50 23.81 -10.75
N GLN A 6 -15.51 22.96 -10.97
CA GLN A 6 -16.16 22.19 -9.89
C GLN A 6 -15.35 20.94 -9.45
N LEU A 7 -14.24 20.66 -10.10
CA LEU A 7 -13.46 19.43 -9.92
C LEU A 7 -12.18 19.61 -9.05
N LEU A 8 -11.92 20.79 -8.55
CA LEU A 8 -10.77 21.04 -7.65
C LEU A 8 -11.23 21.10 -6.20
N LEU A 9 -10.29 20.87 -5.28
CA LEU A 9 -10.52 21.15 -3.86
C LEU A 9 -10.68 22.67 -3.65
N PRO A 10 -11.31 23.12 -2.55
CA PRO A 10 -11.46 24.54 -2.28
C PRO A 10 -10.12 25.29 -2.21
N ALA A 11 -10.09 26.54 -2.69
CA ALA A 11 -8.87 27.34 -2.73
C ALA A 11 -8.19 27.49 -1.35
N TRP A 12 -8.97 27.54 -0.26
CA TRP A 12 -8.44 27.59 1.09
C TRP A 12 -7.57 26.38 1.45
N TYR A 13 -7.87 25.19 0.88
CA TYR A 13 -7.05 23.98 1.10
C TYR A 13 -5.63 24.17 0.55
N TYR A 14 -5.50 24.71 -0.66
CA TYR A 14 -4.19 24.96 -1.27
C TYR A 14 -3.43 26.07 -0.52
N LEU A 15 -4.14 27.15 -0.14
CA LEU A 15 -3.54 28.23 0.64
C LEU A 15 -3.05 27.70 2.01
N ALA A 16 -3.88 26.95 2.72
CA ALA A 16 -3.48 26.34 3.98
C ALA A 16 -2.28 25.40 3.82
N SER A 17 -2.28 24.55 2.77
CA SER A 17 -1.16 23.65 2.47
C SER A 17 0.13 24.42 2.16
N LEU A 18 0.06 25.52 1.42
CA LEU A 18 1.22 26.37 1.13
C LEU A 18 1.74 27.07 2.37
N LEU A 19 0.85 27.56 3.24
CA LEU A 19 1.23 28.18 4.52
C LEU A 19 1.90 27.16 5.45
N VAL A 20 1.33 25.95 5.54
CA VAL A 20 1.93 24.85 6.32
C VAL A 20 3.30 24.49 5.75
N LEU A 21 3.43 24.37 4.42
CA LEU A 21 4.71 24.09 3.78
C LEU A 21 5.75 25.18 4.09
N GLY A 22 5.38 26.45 3.95
CA GLY A 22 6.25 27.58 4.28
C GLY A 22 6.69 27.56 5.74
N PHE A 23 5.77 27.28 6.67
CA PHE A 23 6.07 27.14 8.10
C PHE A 23 7.02 25.97 8.38
N VAL A 24 6.78 24.83 7.76
CA VAL A 24 7.61 23.61 7.94
C VAL A 24 9.00 23.77 7.34
N PHE A 25 9.17 24.55 6.26
CA PHE A 25 10.49 24.84 5.69
C PHE A 25 11.30 25.85 6.50
N PHE A 26 10.69 26.50 7.47
CA PHE A 26 11.44 27.42 8.34
C PHE A 26 12.43 26.64 9.22
N PRO A 27 13.74 26.96 9.23
CA PRO A 27 14.76 26.16 9.92
C PRO A 27 14.46 25.90 11.40
N ALA A 28 13.98 26.91 12.12
CA ALA A 28 13.62 26.78 13.53
C ALA A 28 12.50 25.77 13.79
N THR A 29 11.58 25.57 12.84
CA THR A 29 10.52 24.55 12.94
C THR A 29 11.10 23.15 12.88
N ARG A 30 12.01 22.90 11.94
CA ARG A 30 12.69 21.61 11.84
C ARG A 30 13.47 21.29 13.12
N ASP A 31 14.23 22.26 13.62
CA ASP A 31 15.02 22.11 14.84
C ASP A 31 14.13 21.88 16.06
N PHE A 32 13.01 22.59 16.17
CA PHE A 32 12.03 22.36 17.24
C PHE A 32 11.49 20.92 17.24
N PHE A 33 11.06 20.39 16.09
CA PHE A 33 10.56 19.03 16.01
C PHE A 33 11.66 17.98 16.28
N ALA A 34 12.91 18.24 15.88
CA ALA A 34 14.04 17.37 16.16
C ALA A 34 14.37 17.35 17.66
N LEU A 35 14.48 18.52 18.31
CA LEU A 35 14.82 18.66 19.74
C LEU A 35 13.72 18.13 20.66
N THR A 36 12.45 18.21 20.25
CA THR A 36 11.31 17.69 21.03
C THR A 36 11.02 16.20 20.82
N GLY A 37 11.85 15.48 20.04
CA GLY A 37 11.62 14.06 19.72
C GLY A 37 10.44 13.81 18.78
N ARG A 38 9.89 14.88 18.17
CA ARG A 38 8.71 14.80 17.30
C ARG A 38 9.03 14.84 15.80
N ARG A 39 10.23 14.39 15.42
CA ARG A 39 10.68 14.35 14.02
C ARG A 39 9.71 13.59 13.12
N TRP A 40 9.07 12.54 13.63
CA TRP A 40 8.04 11.79 12.92
C TRP A 40 6.85 12.68 12.48
N LEU A 41 6.39 13.59 13.34
CA LEU A 41 5.28 14.49 13.02
C LEU A 41 5.68 15.50 11.94
N TYR A 42 6.91 16.00 11.99
CA TYR A 42 7.47 16.85 10.95
C TYR A 42 7.47 16.14 9.58
N ILE A 43 7.94 14.89 9.53
CA ILE A 43 7.97 14.07 8.31
C ILE A 43 6.54 13.83 7.80
N LEU A 44 5.60 13.50 8.70
CA LEU A 44 4.19 13.30 8.36
C LEU A 44 3.58 14.53 7.67
N ILE A 45 3.76 15.70 8.26
CA ILE A 45 3.23 16.96 7.74
C ILE A 45 3.85 17.29 6.38
N LEU A 46 5.18 17.15 6.24
CA LEU A 46 5.85 17.34 4.97
C LEU A 46 5.31 16.40 3.89
N ALA A 47 5.22 15.11 4.19
CA ALA A 47 4.76 14.10 3.23
C ALA A 47 3.31 14.35 2.79
N PHE A 48 2.43 14.66 3.74
CA PHE A 48 1.05 15.04 3.48
C PHE A 48 0.96 16.27 2.57
N THR A 49 1.72 17.30 2.90
CA THR A 49 1.67 18.57 2.19
C THR A 49 2.25 18.46 0.78
N PHE A 50 3.38 17.75 0.61
CA PHE A 50 3.96 17.50 -0.70
C PHE A 50 3.04 16.69 -1.60
N SER A 51 2.49 15.58 -1.10
CA SER A 51 1.56 14.77 -1.88
C SER A 51 0.30 15.55 -2.24
N GLY A 52 -0.28 16.29 -1.29
CA GLY A 52 -1.47 17.10 -1.50
C GLY A 52 -1.27 18.22 -2.53
N LEU A 53 -0.12 18.90 -2.53
CA LEU A 53 0.19 19.97 -3.48
C LEU A 53 0.64 19.46 -4.85
N THR A 54 1.30 18.31 -4.92
CA THR A 54 1.76 17.72 -6.19
C THR A 54 0.63 16.99 -6.94
N THR A 55 -0.38 16.49 -6.23
CA THR A 55 -1.51 15.77 -6.86
C THR A 55 -2.21 16.58 -7.97
N PRO A 56 -2.61 17.84 -7.79
CA PRO A 56 -3.21 18.62 -8.88
C PRO A 56 -2.25 18.86 -10.05
N ILE A 57 -0.95 18.96 -9.79
CA ILE A 57 0.08 19.09 -10.83
C ILE A 57 0.16 17.80 -11.63
N CYS A 58 0.26 16.65 -10.96
CA CYS A 58 0.25 15.33 -11.59
C CYS A 58 -1.01 15.11 -12.43
N ARG A 59 -2.18 15.56 -11.93
CA ARG A 59 -3.44 15.51 -12.67
C ARG A 59 -3.39 16.31 -13.97
N LEU A 60 -2.82 17.52 -13.96
CA LEU A 60 -2.66 18.36 -15.14
C LEU A 60 -1.70 17.71 -16.13
N LEU A 61 -0.55 17.21 -15.66
CA LEU A 61 0.44 16.52 -16.48
C LEU A 61 -0.13 15.25 -17.12
N ALA A 62 -0.84 14.45 -16.36
CA ALA A 62 -1.48 13.24 -16.88
C ALA A 62 -2.47 13.56 -18.01
N ARG A 63 -3.26 14.62 -17.86
CA ARG A 63 -4.18 15.08 -18.93
C ARG A 63 -3.42 15.59 -20.15
N HIS A 64 -2.34 16.33 -19.94
CA HIS A 64 -1.51 16.87 -21.04
C HIS A 64 -0.84 15.76 -21.84
N TRP A 65 -0.36 14.70 -21.18
CA TRP A 65 0.30 13.56 -21.82
C TRP A 65 -0.69 12.47 -22.28
N GLY A 66 -1.99 12.64 -22.04
CA GLY A 66 -2.99 11.64 -22.42
C GLY A 66 -2.96 10.37 -21.55
N LEU A 67 -2.31 10.41 -20.37
CA LEU A 67 -2.28 9.32 -19.39
C LEU A 67 -3.60 9.30 -18.62
N VAL A 68 -4.66 8.83 -19.28
CA VAL A 68 -6.01 8.81 -18.74
C VAL A 68 -6.63 7.43 -18.91
N ASP A 69 -7.36 6.99 -17.90
CA ASP A 69 -8.20 5.80 -17.99
C ASP A 69 -9.53 6.18 -18.65
N ASN A 70 -9.78 5.61 -19.83
CA ASN A 70 -10.98 5.87 -20.59
C ASN A 70 -12.13 4.97 -20.12
N PRO A 71 -13.37 5.51 -20.01
CA PRO A 71 -14.55 4.71 -19.73
C PRO A 71 -14.69 3.58 -20.76
N SER A 72 -14.81 2.34 -20.30
CA SER A 72 -15.15 1.19 -21.13
C SER A 72 -16.36 0.49 -20.50
N GLY A 73 -17.11 -0.32 -21.28
CA GLY A 73 -18.37 -0.90 -20.83
C GLY A 73 -18.33 -1.72 -19.52
N HIS A 74 -17.17 -1.95 -18.97
CA HIS A 74 -16.95 -2.64 -17.68
C HIS A 74 -16.48 -1.69 -16.55
N LYS A 75 -16.29 -0.39 -16.81
CA LYS A 75 -15.75 0.58 -15.84
C LYS A 75 -16.86 1.49 -15.31
N ILE A 76 -16.76 1.83 -14.02
CA ILE A 76 -17.84 2.52 -13.26
C ILE A 76 -17.81 4.05 -13.49
N HIS A 77 -16.66 4.62 -13.93
CA HIS A 77 -16.53 6.07 -14.14
C HIS A 77 -17.05 6.51 -15.51
N ALA A 78 -17.68 7.68 -15.54
CA ALA A 78 -18.31 8.25 -16.73
C ALA A 78 -17.39 9.15 -17.57
N GLU A 79 -16.30 9.67 -16.99
CA GLU A 79 -15.35 10.57 -17.66
C GLU A 79 -13.93 10.01 -17.62
N PRO A 80 -13.05 10.34 -18.62
CA PRO A 80 -11.65 9.96 -18.62
C PRO A 80 -10.93 10.47 -17.35
N THR A 81 -10.38 9.56 -16.55
CA THR A 81 -9.75 9.87 -15.25
C THR A 81 -8.23 9.75 -15.35
N PRO A 82 -7.46 10.79 -14.95
CA PRO A 82 -6.01 10.77 -14.97
C PRO A 82 -5.40 9.66 -14.11
N LEU A 83 -4.29 9.03 -14.58
CA LEU A 83 -3.65 7.86 -13.96
C LEU A 83 -2.32 8.16 -13.22
N LEU A 84 -1.90 9.42 -13.06
CA LEU A 84 -0.59 9.76 -12.51
C LEU A 84 -0.61 10.10 -10.99
N GLY A 85 -1.59 9.61 -10.24
CA GLY A 85 -1.69 9.84 -8.79
C GLY A 85 -0.53 9.23 -8.01
N GLY A 86 -0.03 8.09 -8.46
CA GLY A 86 1.13 7.43 -7.88
C GLY A 86 2.38 8.30 -7.85
N ALA A 87 2.57 9.20 -8.83
CA ALA A 87 3.68 10.15 -8.84
C ALA A 87 3.60 11.14 -7.67
N ALA A 88 2.40 11.63 -7.34
CA ALA A 88 2.22 12.54 -6.22
C ALA A 88 2.51 11.85 -4.88
N VAL A 89 2.04 10.62 -4.70
CA VAL A 89 2.33 9.82 -3.50
C VAL A 89 3.83 9.51 -3.40
N PHE A 90 4.46 9.12 -4.51
CA PHE A 90 5.88 8.81 -4.53
C PHE A 90 6.76 10.01 -4.21
N LEU A 91 6.47 11.18 -4.77
CA LEU A 91 7.16 12.43 -4.44
C LEU A 91 6.91 12.82 -2.96
N GLY A 92 5.68 12.71 -2.48
CA GLY A 92 5.32 12.94 -1.07
C GLY A 92 6.02 11.98 -0.12
N PHE A 93 6.36 10.77 -0.55
CA PHE A 93 7.14 9.80 0.22
C PHE A 93 8.64 10.11 0.21
N VAL A 94 9.23 10.32 -0.97
CA VAL A 94 10.69 10.41 -1.14
C VAL A 94 11.24 11.75 -0.67
N LEU A 95 10.61 12.89 -1.05
CA LEU A 95 11.17 14.21 -0.78
C LEU A 95 11.35 14.50 0.73
N PRO A 96 10.38 14.21 1.62
CA PRO A 96 10.56 14.42 3.05
C PRO A 96 11.72 13.64 3.64
N LEU A 97 11.96 12.42 3.16
CA LEU A 97 13.05 11.57 3.63
C LEU A 97 14.40 12.11 3.20
N LEU A 98 14.53 12.56 1.94
CA LEU A 98 15.75 13.20 1.42
C LEU A 98 16.05 14.51 2.15
N ILE A 99 15.04 15.39 2.35
CA ILE A 99 15.19 16.67 3.05
C ILE A 99 15.66 16.46 4.50
N ASN A 100 15.23 15.36 5.13
CA ASN A 100 15.64 15.01 6.48
C ASN A 100 16.93 14.21 6.59
N GLY A 101 17.59 13.90 5.48
CA GLY A 101 18.83 13.12 5.46
C GLY A 101 18.63 11.70 6.03
N ILE A 102 17.44 11.12 5.81
CA ILE A 102 17.12 9.76 6.24
C ILE A 102 17.63 8.81 5.17
N PHE A 103 18.78 8.20 5.45
CA PHE A 103 19.43 7.33 4.49
C PHE A 103 20.18 6.18 5.20
N SER A 104 19.95 4.97 4.74
CA SER A 104 20.80 3.80 5.01
C SER A 104 21.08 3.10 3.69
N ARG A 105 22.01 2.17 3.67
CA ARG A 105 22.34 1.40 2.46
C ARG A 105 21.12 0.63 1.96
N GLU A 106 20.43 -0.03 2.86
CA GLU A 106 19.24 -0.86 2.59
C GLU A 106 18.08 0.01 2.13
N PHE A 107 17.84 1.14 2.81
CA PHE A 107 16.82 2.08 2.44
C PHE A 107 17.09 2.71 1.06
N GLY A 108 18.36 3.04 0.77
CA GLY A 108 18.78 3.49 -0.56
C GLY A 108 18.48 2.47 -1.65
N ALA A 109 18.71 1.19 -1.38
CA ALA A 109 18.37 0.11 -2.31
C ALA A 109 16.85 -0.01 -2.52
N ILE A 110 16.04 0.11 -1.46
CA ILE A 110 14.56 0.15 -1.57
C ILE A 110 14.14 1.33 -2.43
N LEU A 111 14.70 2.53 -2.24
CA LEU A 111 14.37 3.71 -3.04
C LEU A 111 14.73 3.52 -4.51
N ILE A 112 15.93 3.02 -4.81
CA ILE A 112 16.36 2.78 -6.21
C ILE A 112 15.43 1.75 -6.87
N ALA A 113 15.15 0.64 -6.19
CA ALA A 113 14.22 -0.37 -6.69
C ALA A 113 12.82 0.21 -6.93
N SER A 114 12.34 1.07 -6.02
CA SER A 114 11.05 1.73 -6.13
C SER A 114 10.99 2.70 -7.29
N ILE A 115 12.07 3.44 -7.59
CA ILE A 115 12.16 4.32 -8.77
C ILE A 115 12.05 3.49 -10.05
N VAL A 116 12.79 2.38 -10.15
CA VAL A 116 12.71 1.49 -11.32
C VAL A 116 11.31 0.95 -11.50
N LEU A 117 10.69 0.47 -10.40
CA LEU A 117 9.33 -0.07 -10.45
C LEU A 117 8.30 1.00 -10.80
N PHE A 118 8.46 2.22 -10.28
CA PHE A 118 7.61 3.36 -10.62
C PHE A 118 7.68 3.69 -12.11
N VAL A 119 8.89 3.75 -12.70
CA VAL A 119 9.06 3.98 -14.14
C VAL A 119 8.39 2.87 -14.95
N VAL A 120 8.58 1.61 -14.56
CA VAL A 120 7.92 0.47 -15.24
C VAL A 120 6.40 0.57 -15.11
N GLY A 121 5.87 0.99 -13.97
CA GLY A 121 4.44 1.21 -13.76
C GLY A 121 3.88 2.34 -14.64
N VAL A 122 4.59 3.47 -14.79
CA VAL A 122 4.20 4.55 -15.72
C VAL A 122 4.20 4.08 -17.17
N LEU A 123 5.19 3.25 -17.54
CA LEU A 123 5.22 2.63 -18.87
C LEU A 123 4.05 1.66 -19.06
N ASP A 124 3.66 0.94 -18.01
CA ASP A 124 2.49 0.06 -18.05
C ASP A 124 1.19 0.84 -18.21
N ASP A 125 0.98 1.88 -17.43
CA ASP A 125 -0.18 2.79 -17.53
C ASP A 125 -0.31 3.41 -18.94
N SER A 126 0.83 3.54 -19.67
CA SER A 126 0.87 4.13 -21.00
C SER A 126 0.77 3.13 -22.15
N LEU A 127 1.43 1.98 -22.00
CA LEU A 127 1.70 1.03 -23.09
C LEU A 127 1.01 -0.33 -22.91
N ASN A 128 0.36 -0.56 -21.77
CA ASN A 128 -0.24 -1.84 -21.38
C ASN A 128 0.76 -2.99 -21.50
N LEU A 129 1.78 -3.01 -20.66
CA LEU A 129 2.83 -4.00 -20.65
C LEU A 129 2.26 -5.40 -20.33
N LYS A 130 2.90 -6.43 -20.87
CA LYS A 130 2.51 -7.82 -20.56
C LYS A 130 2.79 -8.12 -19.07
N ALA A 131 1.85 -8.78 -18.41
CA ALA A 131 1.92 -9.06 -16.96
C ALA A 131 3.22 -9.78 -16.53
N HIS A 132 3.75 -10.70 -17.38
CA HIS A 132 5.00 -11.39 -17.07
C HIS A 132 6.23 -10.45 -17.07
N VAL A 133 6.25 -9.36 -17.85
CA VAL A 133 7.34 -8.38 -17.84
C VAL A 133 7.37 -7.66 -16.49
N LYS A 134 6.21 -7.19 -16.03
CA LYS A 134 6.08 -6.56 -14.71
C LYS A 134 6.55 -7.51 -13.60
N LEU A 135 6.10 -8.75 -13.65
CA LEU A 135 6.47 -9.77 -12.65
C LEU A 135 7.97 -10.05 -12.63
N ILE A 136 8.61 -10.17 -13.79
CA ILE A 136 10.07 -10.39 -13.87
C ILE A 136 10.82 -9.21 -13.24
N VAL A 137 10.45 -7.98 -13.54
CA VAL A 137 11.08 -6.79 -12.94
C VAL A 137 10.94 -6.81 -11.42
N GLN A 138 9.74 -7.08 -10.90
CA GLN A 138 9.49 -7.19 -9.47
C GLN A 138 10.37 -8.25 -8.81
N ILE A 139 10.48 -9.45 -9.43
CA ILE A 139 11.32 -10.55 -8.92
C ILE A 139 12.79 -10.14 -8.90
N VAL A 140 13.32 -9.55 -9.98
CA VAL A 140 14.72 -9.12 -10.08
C VAL A 140 15.04 -8.09 -9.00
N LEU A 141 14.18 -7.09 -8.81
CA LEU A 141 14.35 -6.07 -7.79
C LEU A 141 14.27 -6.66 -6.38
N ALA A 142 13.30 -7.53 -6.11
CA ALA A 142 13.16 -8.20 -4.83
C ALA A 142 14.37 -9.09 -4.50
N VAL A 143 14.87 -9.86 -5.47
CA VAL A 143 16.11 -10.64 -5.33
C VAL A 143 17.28 -9.72 -5.01
N GLY A 144 17.43 -8.60 -5.73
CA GLY A 144 18.49 -7.60 -5.47
C GLY A 144 18.45 -7.09 -4.02
N LEU A 145 17.28 -6.78 -3.48
CA LEU A 145 17.10 -6.33 -2.10
C LEU A 145 17.58 -7.37 -1.08
N THR A 146 17.39 -8.68 -1.34
CA THR A 146 17.85 -9.72 -0.41
C THR A 146 19.37 -9.76 -0.26
N PHE A 147 20.13 -9.37 -1.29
CA PHE A 147 21.60 -9.29 -1.23
C PHE A 147 22.12 -8.05 -0.49
N VAL A 148 21.29 -7.03 -0.36
CA VAL A 148 21.63 -5.81 0.40
C VAL A 148 21.27 -5.94 1.89
N GLY A 149 20.51 -6.99 2.28
CA GLY A 149 20.13 -7.23 3.67
C GLY A 149 18.63 -7.05 3.95
N VAL A 150 17.83 -6.63 2.95
CA VAL A 150 16.38 -6.54 3.10
C VAL A 150 15.76 -7.92 2.87
N ARG A 151 15.67 -8.69 3.94
CA ARG A 151 15.20 -10.10 3.86
C ARG A 151 14.61 -10.59 5.17
N ILE A 152 13.75 -11.58 5.07
CA ILE A 152 13.23 -12.36 6.19
C ILE A 152 14.34 -13.31 6.69
N VAL A 153 14.54 -13.39 8.00
CA VAL A 153 15.48 -14.31 8.62
C VAL A 153 14.72 -15.22 9.57
N LEU A 154 14.31 -16.39 9.08
CA LEU A 154 13.61 -17.42 9.86
C LEU A 154 14.48 -18.66 10.09
N PHE A 155 15.39 -18.95 9.17
CA PHE A 155 16.26 -20.11 9.20
C PHE A 155 17.70 -19.70 9.44
N PRO A 156 18.52 -20.57 10.06
CA PRO A 156 19.93 -20.28 10.28
C PRO A 156 20.65 -19.97 8.96
N GLU A 157 21.29 -18.81 8.88
CA GLU A 157 22.00 -18.36 7.69
C GLU A 157 23.33 -19.08 7.45
N THR A 158 23.84 -19.77 8.47
CA THR A 158 25.04 -20.62 8.37
C THR A 158 24.83 -21.82 7.46
N ALA A 159 23.59 -22.25 7.28
CA ALA A 159 23.22 -23.32 6.37
C ALA A 159 22.83 -22.76 5.00
N LEU A 160 23.41 -23.27 3.91
CA LEU A 160 23.10 -22.86 2.53
C LEU A 160 21.59 -22.92 2.22
N LEU A 161 20.94 -24.00 2.66
CA LEU A 161 19.49 -24.18 2.49
C LEU A 161 18.70 -23.13 3.29
N GLY A 162 19.13 -22.77 4.50
CA GLY A 162 18.50 -21.76 5.33
C GLY A 162 18.58 -20.37 4.69
N SER A 163 19.78 -19.98 4.22
CA SER A 163 19.97 -18.71 3.50
C SER A 163 19.13 -18.64 2.20
N PHE A 164 19.08 -19.73 1.45
CA PHE A 164 18.25 -19.81 0.25
C PHE A 164 16.75 -19.68 0.58
N ALA A 165 16.25 -20.39 1.60
CA ALA A 165 14.87 -20.35 2.03
C ALA A 165 14.46 -18.93 2.49
N ASN A 166 15.30 -18.26 3.28
CA ASN A 166 15.07 -16.87 3.72
C ASN A 166 14.92 -15.91 2.54
N ARG A 167 15.80 -16.01 1.53
CA ARG A 167 15.71 -15.17 0.32
C ARG A 167 14.47 -15.49 -0.51
N LEU A 168 14.15 -16.76 -0.70
CA LEU A 168 12.96 -17.19 -1.44
C LEU A 168 11.69 -16.66 -0.77
N LEU A 169 11.55 -16.79 0.54
CA LEU A 169 10.42 -16.28 1.30
C LEU A 169 10.32 -14.75 1.17
N SER A 170 11.46 -14.04 1.22
CA SER A 170 11.50 -12.58 1.06
C SER A 170 11.01 -12.15 -0.32
N VAL A 171 11.44 -12.83 -1.37
CA VAL A 171 10.99 -12.55 -2.74
C VAL A 171 9.49 -12.83 -2.89
N ILE A 172 9.00 -13.96 -2.37
CA ILE A 172 7.56 -14.30 -2.39
C ILE A 172 6.76 -13.24 -1.63
N TRP A 173 7.23 -12.79 -0.47
CA TRP A 173 6.59 -11.73 0.32
C TRP A 173 6.51 -10.41 -0.44
N ILE A 174 7.66 -9.90 -0.92
CA ILE A 174 7.71 -8.60 -1.60
C ILE A 174 6.85 -8.63 -2.86
N VAL A 175 7.03 -9.62 -3.72
CA VAL A 175 6.29 -9.73 -4.98
C VAL A 175 4.81 -10.02 -4.74
N GLY A 176 4.49 -10.86 -3.76
CA GLY A 176 3.12 -11.20 -3.38
C GLY A 176 2.35 -9.98 -2.90
N ILE A 177 2.88 -9.21 -1.95
CA ILE A 177 2.24 -8.00 -1.42
C ILE A 177 2.16 -6.90 -2.48
N THR A 178 3.19 -6.74 -3.32
CA THR A 178 3.19 -5.78 -4.43
C THR A 178 2.02 -6.03 -5.37
N ASN A 179 1.83 -7.27 -5.81
CA ASN A 179 0.72 -7.61 -6.70
C ASN A 179 -0.62 -7.60 -5.97
N ALA A 180 -0.68 -8.01 -4.70
CA ALA A 180 -1.90 -7.95 -3.91
C ALA A 180 -2.44 -6.52 -3.79
N LEU A 181 -1.57 -5.53 -3.53
CA LEU A 181 -1.98 -4.13 -3.47
C LEU A 181 -2.38 -3.58 -4.85
N ASN A 182 -1.68 -3.98 -5.91
CA ASN A 182 -2.04 -3.60 -7.28
C ASN A 182 -3.43 -4.12 -7.67
N PHE A 183 -3.75 -5.37 -7.37
CA PHE A 183 -5.10 -5.91 -7.59
C PHE A 183 -6.17 -5.29 -6.68
N PHE A 184 -5.75 -4.75 -5.54
CA PHE A 184 -6.64 -4.07 -4.59
C PHE A 184 -6.97 -2.64 -5.03
N ASP A 185 -6.26 -2.07 -6.01
CA ASP A 185 -6.50 -0.73 -6.58
C ASP A 185 -7.68 -0.72 -7.58
N GLY A 186 -8.78 -1.37 -7.21
CA GLY A 186 -10.00 -1.48 -8.02
C GLY A 186 -11.13 -0.52 -7.62
N MET A 187 -10.97 0.29 -6.58
CA MET A 187 -11.98 1.25 -6.09
C MET A 187 -11.34 2.53 -5.56
N ASP A 188 -12.04 3.65 -5.75
CA ASP A 188 -11.62 4.97 -5.27
C ASP A 188 -11.27 4.95 -3.77
N GLY A 189 -10.04 5.35 -3.46
CA GLY A 189 -9.51 5.42 -2.10
C GLY A 189 -9.01 4.10 -1.52
N LEU A 190 -9.35 2.95 -2.07
CA LEU A 190 -9.11 1.66 -1.44
C LEU A 190 -7.60 1.39 -1.24
N ALA A 191 -6.82 1.37 -2.31
CA ALA A 191 -5.40 1.07 -2.22
C ALA A 191 -4.63 2.12 -1.41
N ALA A 192 -4.86 3.41 -1.66
CA ALA A 192 -4.19 4.49 -0.92
C ALA A 192 -4.57 4.49 0.57
N GLY A 193 -5.83 4.24 0.92
CA GLY A 193 -6.27 4.23 2.31
C GLY A 193 -5.81 3.00 3.09
N VAL A 194 -5.87 1.80 2.49
CA VAL A 194 -5.31 0.58 3.10
C VAL A 194 -3.80 0.73 3.27
N SER A 195 -3.10 1.32 2.30
CA SER A 195 -1.67 1.62 2.41
C SER A 195 -1.36 2.59 3.55
N ALA A 196 -2.19 3.62 3.75
CA ALA A 196 -2.06 4.53 4.88
C ALA A 196 -2.23 3.79 6.23
N ILE A 197 -3.21 2.91 6.35
CA ILE A 197 -3.42 2.10 7.55
C ILE A 197 -2.24 1.16 7.81
N ILE A 198 -1.76 0.46 6.78
CA ILE A 198 -0.57 -0.40 6.87
C ILE A 198 0.65 0.41 7.31
N ALA A 199 0.90 1.55 6.66
CA ALA A 199 2.01 2.44 6.98
C ALA A 199 1.93 2.97 8.42
N PHE A 200 0.73 3.29 8.92
CA PHE A 200 0.52 3.68 10.32
C PHE A 200 0.97 2.58 11.29
N PHE A 201 0.50 1.35 11.10
CA PHE A 201 0.86 0.24 11.99
C PHE A 201 2.34 -0.13 11.88
N LEU A 202 2.93 -0.10 10.69
CA LEU A 202 4.38 -0.28 10.52
C LEU A 202 5.18 0.81 11.24
N ALA A 203 4.74 2.08 11.16
CA ALA A 203 5.38 3.20 11.86
C ALA A 203 5.35 3.00 13.39
N VAL A 204 4.18 2.66 13.94
CA VAL A 204 4.03 2.43 15.38
C VAL A 204 4.94 1.28 15.84
N VAL A 205 4.93 0.17 15.13
CA VAL A 205 5.77 -0.98 15.47
C VAL A 205 7.25 -0.63 15.36
N ALA A 206 7.67 0.00 14.26
CA ALA A 206 9.07 0.39 14.07
C ALA A 206 9.57 1.35 15.15
N MET A 207 8.74 2.31 15.59
CA MET A 207 9.08 3.20 16.70
C MET A 207 9.22 2.47 18.04
N GLN A 208 8.39 1.45 18.27
CA GLN A 208 8.50 0.61 19.47
C GLN A 208 9.71 -0.33 19.45
N MET A 209 10.31 -0.59 18.29
CA MET A 209 11.46 -1.48 18.10
C MET A 209 12.79 -0.73 17.96
N ASP A 210 12.82 0.56 18.27
CA ASP A 210 13.99 1.42 18.06
C ASP A 210 14.56 1.35 16.64
N SER A 211 13.68 1.10 15.65
CA SER A 211 13.99 1.10 14.22
C SER A 211 13.58 2.42 13.55
N PRO A 212 14.27 3.53 13.84
CA PRO A 212 13.81 4.86 13.45
C PRO A 212 13.72 5.06 11.93
N PHE A 213 14.60 4.44 11.16
CA PHE A 213 14.59 4.53 9.69
C PHE A 213 13.31 3.96 9.08
N VAL A 214 12.90 2.77 9.53
CA VAL A 214 11.63 2.16 9.10
C VAL A 214 10.45 3.00 9.55
N GLY A 215 10.48 3.48 10.80
CA GLY A 215 9.42 4.32 11.37
C GLY A 215 9.24 5.61 10.57
N TRP A 216 10.31 6.33 10.26
CA TRP A 216 10.24 7.56 9.46
C TRP A 216 9.78 7.31 8.02
N ALA A 217 10.26 6.22 7.39
CA ALA A 217 9.81 5.85 6.05
C ALA A 217 8.31 5.47 6.04
N ALA A 218 7.85 4.71 7.02
CA ALA A 218 6.44 4.36 7.14
C ALA A 218 5.57 5.61 7.40
N VAL A 219 6.01 6.54 8.26
CA VAL A 219 5.33 7.83 8.51
C VAL A 219 5.28 8.69 7.23
N ALA A 220 6.36 8.73 6.44
CA ALA A 220 6.36 9.44 5.17
C ALA A 220 5.34 8.83 4.18
N MET A 221 5.28 7.51 4.09
CA MET A 221 4.28 6.83 3.26
C MET A 221 2.85 7.09 3.75
N LEU A 222 2.61 7.05 5.07
CA LEU A 222 1.33 7.43 5.68
C LEU A 222 0.92 8.85 5.26
N GLY A 223 1.81 9.83 5.46
CA GLY A 223 1.54 11.23 5.11
C GLY A 223 1.25 11.40 3.61
N ALA A 224 2.03 10.76 2.75
CA ALA A 224 1.86 10.82 1.30
C ALA A 224 0.51 10.24 0.85
N CYS A 225 0.11 9.09 1.37
CA CYS A 225 -1.20 8.49 1.09
C CYS A 225 -2.34 9.38 1.59
N LEU A 226 -2.25 9.91 2.82
CA LEU A 226 -3.26 10.82 3.39
C LEU A 226 -3.38 12.12 2.59
N GLY A 227 -2.28 12.68 2.06
CA GLY A 227 -2.29 13.88 1.23
C GLY A 227 -2.95 13.66 -0.15
N PHE A 228 -2.87 12.44 -0.68
CA PHE A 228 -3.49 12.04 -1.93
C PHE A 228 -5.00 11.73 -1.79
N LEU A 229 -5.43 11.14 -0.66
CA LEU A 229 -6.79 10.67 -0.45
C LEU A 229 -7.89 11.69 -0.73
N PRO A 230 -7.79 13.00 -0.41
CA PRO A 230 -8.83 13.99 -0.71
C PRO A 230 -9.17 14.12 -2.21
N TYR A 231 -8.26 13.70 -3.09
CA TYR A 231 -8.45 13.70 -4.54
C TYR A 231 -8.96 12.37 -5.08
N ASN A 232 -8.62 11.29 -4.41
CA ASN A 232 -8.94 9.93 -4.86
C ASN A 232 -10.17 9.35 -4.15
N PHE A 233 -10.35 9.57 -2.84
CA PHE A 233 -11.50 9.10 -2.06
C PHE A 233 -12.49 10.23 -1.81
N ARG A 234 -13.59 10.24 -2.56
CA ARG A 234 -14.60 11.30 -2.52
C ARG A 234 -16.01 10.70 -2.41
N PRO A 235 -16.47 10.35 -1.19
CA PRO A 235 -17.78 9.73 -1.00
C PRO A 235 -18.90 10.47 -1.74
N GLY A 236 -19.65 9.76 -2.58
CA GLY A 236 -20.74 10.32 -3.41
C GLY A 236 -20.27 11.11 -4.64
N LYS A 237 -18.98 11.13 -4.96
CA LYS A 237 -18.40 11.76 -6.16
C LYS A 237 -17.32 10.86 -6.75
N GLU A 238 -17.07 10.99 -8.04
CA GLU A 238 -15.96 10.29 -8.71
C GLU A 238 -14.59 10.83 -8.27
N ALA A 239 -13.56 9.98 -8.29
CA ALA A 239 -12.20 10.38 -8.05
C ALA A 239 -11.73 11.42 -9.08
N LEU A 240 -10.89 12.35 -8.66
CA LEU A 240 -10.27 13.37 -9.53
C LEU A 240 -9.07 12.84 -10.30
N ILE A 241 -8.43 11.81 -9.75
CA ILE A 241 -7.22 11.18 -10.25
C ILE A 241 -7.10 9.79 -9.63
N PHE A 242 -6.72 8.80 -10.41
CA PHE A 242 -6.43 7.45 -9.96
C PHE A 242 -4.96 7.30 -9.57
N LEU A 243 -4.68 6.32 -8.70
CA LEU A 243 -3.33 6.00 -8.26
C LEU A 243 -2.49 5.45 -9.41
N GLY A 244 -3.09 4.59 -10.24
CA GLY A 244 -2.48 3.90 -11.36
C GLY A 244 -1.59 2.74 -10.95
N ASP A 245 -1.20 1.91 -11.93
CA ASP A 245 -0.30 0.77 -11.72
C ASP A 245 1.07 1.23 -11.20
N ALA A 246 1.56 2.39 -11.66
CA ALA A 246 2.76 3.03 -11.14
C ALA A 246 2.69 3.28 -9.63
N GLY A 247 1.55 3.75 -9.12
CA GLY A 247 1.37 4.06 -7.72
C GLY A 247 1.19 2.81 -6.86
N SER A 248 0.21 1.98 -7.20
CA SER A 248 -0.16 0.80 -6.38
C SER A 248 0.99 -0.21 -6.27
N THR A 249 1.70 -0.51 -7.37
CA THR A 249 2.85 -1.42 -7.33
C THR A 249 4.01 -0.84 -6.53
N THR A 250 4.32 0.45 -6.70
CA THR A 250 5.43 1.09 -5.97
C THR A 250 5.15 1.15 -4.46
N ILE A 251 3.94 1.54 -4.06
CA ILE A 251 3.54 1.58 -2.64
C ILE A 251 3.60 0.17 -2.04
N GLY A 252 3.05 -0.83 -2.72
CA GLY A 252 3.07 -2.23 -2.27
C GLY A 252 4.49 -2.74 -2.08
N PHE A 253 5.38 -2.47 -3.03
CA PHE A 253 6.79 -2.85 -2.96
C PHE A 253 7.53 -2.19 -1.79
N VAL A 254 7.34 -0.89 -1.59
CA VAL A 254 7.94 -0.14 -0.48
C VAL A 254 7.45 -0.69 0.85
N LEU A 255 6.13 -0.79 1.06
CA LEU A 255 5.56 -1.26 2.32
C LEU A 255 5.97 -2.70 2.64
N ALA A 256 5.96 -3.58 1.64
CA ALA A 256 6.42 -4.96 1.81
C ALA A 256 7.89 -5.04 2.18
N SER A 257 8.74 -4.22 1.55
CA SER A 257 10.18 -4.16 1.84
C SER A 257 10.46 -3.59 3.23
N LEU A 258 9.76 -2.53 3.64
CA LEU A 258 9.87 -1.96 4.99
C LEU A 258 9.45 -2.97 6.06
N ALA A 259 8.42 -3.76 5.81
CA ALA A 259 7.93 -4.77 6.74
C ALA A 259 8.96 -5.86 7.04
N ILE A 260 9.82 -6.24 6.11
CA ILE A 260 10.84 -7.27 6.31
C ILE A 260 12.23 -6.71 6.61
N TYR A 261 12.43 -5.41 6.41
CA TYR A 261 13.67 -4.73 6.79
C TYR A 261 13.71 -4.45 8.31
N SER A 262 12.58 -4.42 8.98
CA SER A 262 12.49 -4.28 10.42
C SER A 262 12.85 -5.60 11.09
N ASP A 263 13.84 -5.60 12.00
CA ASP A 263 14.23 -6.76 12.79
C ASP A 263 13.12 -7.11 13.80
N TRP A 264 12.11 -7.82 13.34
CA TRP A 264 11.03 -8.33 14.20
C TRP A 264 11.52 -9.47 15.12
N ALA A 265 12.72 -10.01 14.85
CA ALA A 265 13.21 -11.26 15.41
C ALA A 265 13.71 -11.17 16.85
N ASP A 266 14.03 -9.98 17.36
CA ASP A 266 14.67 -9.82 18.67
C ASP A 266 13.78 -10.23 19.86
N PHE A 267 12.47 -10.41 19.65
CA PHE A 267 11.53 -10.61 20.75
C PHE A 267 10.88 -12.01 20.84
N ASN A 268 10.48 -12.57 19.73
CA ASN A 268 9.82 -13.88 19.68
C ASN A 268 9.58 -14.27 18.23
N PRO A 269 9.97 -15.46 17.75
CA PRO A 269 9.72 -15.93 16.39
C PRO A 269 8.26 -15.86 15.96
N VAL A 270 7.32 -16.08 16.87
CA VAL A 270 5.88 -15.98 16.61
C VAL A 270 5.48 -14.55 16.29
N VAL A 271 5.97 -13.58 17.05
CA VAL A 271 5.69 -12.15 16.85
C VAL A 271 6.28 -11.68 15.54
N SER A 272 7.51 -12.09 15.25
CA SER A 272 8.25 -11.71 14.01
C SER A 272 7.51 -12.10 12.75
N ILE A 273 6.87 -13.26 12.74
CA ILE A 273 6.16 -13.79 11.57
C ILE A 273 4.75 -13.22 11.50
N PHE A 274 4.01 -13.26 12.59
CA PHE A 274 2.57 -13.01 12.57
C PHE A 274 2.21 -11.53 12.64
N SER A 275 3.05 -10.64 13.20
CA SER A 275 2.75 -9.22 13.22
C SER A 275 2.71 -8.60 11.82
N PRO A 276 3.70 -8.79 10.93
CA PRO A 276 3.59 -8.35 9.54
C PRO A 276 2.40 -9.01 8.82
N ILE A 277 2.18 -10.31 9.03
CA ILE A 277 1.05 -11.02 8.41
C ILE A 277 -0.27 -10.37 8.81
N LEU A 278 -0.49 -10.02 10.08
CA LEU A 278 -1.71 -9.38 10.55
C LEU A 278 -1.89 -7.97 9.97
N ILE A 279 -0.82 -7.18 9.85
CA ILE A 279 -0.87 -5.84 9.26
C ILE A 279 -1.26 -5.91 7.77
N PHE A 280 -0.75 -6.89 7.04
CA PHE A 280 -1.04 -7.09 5.61
C PHE A 280 -2.17 -8.09 5.36
N TRP A 281 -2.86 -8.55 6.39
CA TRP A 281 -3.79 -9.68 6.34
C TRP A 281 -4.85 -9.56 5.26
N ILE A 282 -5.42 -8.38 5.07
CA ILE A 282 -6.47 -8.16 4.07
C ILE A 282 -5.97 -8.44 2.66
N LEU A 283 -4.76 -7.99 2.34
CA LEU A 283 -4.14 -8.23 1.03
C LEU A 283 -3.82 -9.72 0.84
N ILE A 284 -3.24 -10.35 1.88
CA ILE A 284 -2.89 -11.78 1.87
C ILE A 284 -4.15 -12.62 1.73
N PHE A 285 -5.18 -12.30 2.53
CA PHE A 285 -6.44 -13.04 2.52
C PHE A 285 -7.13 -12.95 1.15
N ASP A 286 -7.25 -11.76 0.56
CA ASP A 286 -7.89 -11.60 -0.74
C ASP A 286 -7.18 -12.42 -1.81
N MET A 287 -5.86 -12.34 -1.89
CA MET A 287 -5.05 -13.11 -2.85
C MET A 287 -5.16 -14.62 -2.63
N ALA A 288 -5.07 -15.07 -1.38
CA ALA A 288 -5.18 -16.50 -1.06
C ALA A 288 -6.58 -17.04 -1.39
N HIS A 289 -7.62 -16.30 -0.98
CA HIS A 289 -9.01 -16.68 -1.22
C HIS A 289 -9.33 -16.78 -2.71
N ILE A 290 -8.93 -15.77 -3.50
CA ILE A 290 -9.19 -15.77 -4.94
C ILE A 290 -8.43 -16.88 -5.64
N THR A 291 -7.15 -17.07 -5.30
CA THR A 291 -6.33 -18.13 -5.88
C THR A 291 -6.96 -19.49 -5.64
N LEU A 292 -7.32 -19.78 -4.37
CA LEU A 292 -7.97 -21.05 -4.01
C LEU A 292 -9.30 -21.22 -4.73
N PHE A 293 -10.13 -20.18 -4.76
CA PHE A 293 -11.43 -20.23 -5.40
C PHE A 293 -11.35 -20.45 -6.92
N ARG A 294 -10.39 -19.79 -7.61
CA ARG A 294 -10.17 -19.95 -9.07
C ARG A 294 -9.69 -21.36 -9.40
N VAL A 295 -8.78 -21.91 -8.59
CA VAL A 295 -8.28 -23.29 -8.76
C VAL A 295 -9.40 -24.32 -8.53
N ILE A 296 -10.14 -24.21 -7.42
CA ILE A 296 -11.24 -25.16 -7.09
C ILE A 296 -12.33 -25.13 -8.18
N ARG A 297 -12.67 -23.97 -8.74
CA ARG A 297 -13.67 -23.83 -9.79
C ARG A 297 -13.14 -24.14 -11.20
N GLY A 298 -11.88 -24.50 -11.34
CA GLY A 298 -11.24 -24.80 -12.63
C GLY A 298 -11.15 -23.61 -13.58
N LYS A 299 -11.23 -22.37 -13.07
CA LYS A 299 -11.13 -21.14 -13.85
C LYS A 299 -9.69 -20.86 -14.30
N THR A 300 -8.72 -21.34 -13.56
CA THR A 300 -7.29 -21.24 -13.86
C THR A 300 -6.65 -22.61 -13.65
N ARG A 301 -6.05 -23.19 -14.71
CA ARG A 301 -5.39 -24.50 -14.70
C ARG A 301 -3.88 -24.40 -14.77
N THR A 302 -3.37 -23.27 -15.26
CA THR A 302 -1.94 -23.00 -15.44
C THR A 302 -1.54 -21.72 -14.73
N PHE A 303 -0.27 -21.62 -14.36
CA PHE A 303 0.29 -20.40 -13.75
C PHE A 303 0.14 -19.16 -14.65
N ARG A 304 0.25 -19.37 -15.98
CA ARG A 304 0.04 -18.31 -16.95
C ARG A 304 -1.41 -17.80 -16.93
N GLU A 305 -2.38 -18.69 -16.96
CA GLU A 305 -3.80 -18.34 -16.87
C GLU A 305 -4.10 -17.59 -15.56
N TRP A 306 -3.46 -17.98 -14.45
CA TRP A 306 -3.64 -17.33 -13.16
C TRP A 306 -3.12 -15.88 -13.16
N ILE A 307 -1.97 -15.61 -13.81
CA ILE A 307 -1.40 -14.27 -13.93
C ILE A 307 -2.22 -13.38 -14.87
N GLU A 308 -2.71 -13.95 -16.00
CA GLU A 308 -3.43 -13.19 -17.03
C GLU A 308 -4.93 -13.03 -16.71
N TYR A 309 -5.44 -13.69 -15.67
CA TYR A 309 -6.87 -13.67 -15.35
C TYR A 309 -7.30 -12.34 -14.71
N VAL A 310 -8.13 -11.60 -15.42
CA VAL A 310 -8.80 -10.37 -14.92
C VAL A 310 -10.23 -10.73 -14.53
N GLY A 311 -10.62 -10.53 -13.26
CA GLY A 311 -11.96 -10.85 -12.77
C GLY A 311 -12.43 -9.91 -11.66
N HIS A 312 -13.76 -9.71 -11.57
CA HIS A 312 -14.41 -8.92 -10.52
C HIS A 312 -14.71 -9.77 -9.26
N ASP A 313 -13.77 -10.65 -8.89
CA ASP A 313 -13.90 -11.62 -7.80
C ASP A 313 -13.11 -11.25 -6.54
N HIS A 314 -12.45 -10.08 -6.54
CA HIS A 314 -11.74 -9.52 -5.39
C HIS A 314 -12.70 -9.10 -4.26
N LEU A 315 -12.18 -9.13 -3.01
CA LEU A 315 -12.93 -8.83 -1.78
C LEU A 315 -13.75 -7.53 -1.90
N HIS A 316 -13.13 -6.47 -2.40
CA HIS A 316 -13.78 -5.17 -2.52
C HIS A 316 -15.00 -5.19 -3.44
N HIS A 317 -14.96 -5.90 -4.57
CA HIS A 317 -16.11 -6.06 -5.46
C HIS A 317 -17.22 -6.92 -4.82
N ARG A 318 -16.84 -7.96 -4.07
CA ARG A 318 -17.79 -8.81 -3.37
C ARG A 318 -18.46 -8.06 -2.23
N MET A 319 -17.70 -7.30 -1.44
CA MET A 319 -18.24 -6.47 -0.36
C MET A 319 -19.11 -5.33 -0.88
N ALA A 320 -18.80 -4.71 -2.01
CA ALA A 320 -19.64 -3.69 -2.60
C ALA A 320 -21.04 -4.22 -2.97
N ARG A 321 -21.12 -5.46 -3.44
CA ARG A 321 -22.42 -6.13 -3.69
C ARG A 321 -23.18 -6.42 -2.40
N VAL A 322 -22.48 -6.85 -1.35
CA VAL A 322 -23.10 -7.16 -0.04
C VAL A 322 -23.58 -5.90 0.68
N LEU A 323 -22.77 -4.82 0.64
CA LEU A 323 -23.00 -3.60 1.41
C LEU A 323 -23.74 -2.51 0.61
N GLY A 324 -24.06 -2.77 -0.66
CA GLY A 324 -24.84 -1.86 -1.50
C GLY A 324 -24.07 -0.67 -2.08
N GLY A 325 -22.71 -0.70 -2.09
CA GLY A 325 -21.94 0.36 -2.72
C GLY A 325 -20.42 0.28 -2.49
N ALA A 326 -19.67 0.96 -3.37
CA ALA A 326 -18.21 1.00 -3.33
C ALA A 326 -17.68 1.71 -2.06
N THR A 327 -18.26 2.86 -1.70
CA THR A 327 -17.85 3.62 -0.50
C THR A 327 -18.01 2.80 0.77
N GLN A 328 -19.13 2.10 0.92
CA GLN A 328 -19.40 1.23 2.08
C GLN A 328 -18.39 0.08 2.15
N SER A 329 -18.07 -0.52 1.00
CA SER A 329 -17.05 -1.55 0.89
C SER A 329 -15.68 -1.06 1.33
N VAL A 330 -15.25 0.10 0.85
CA VAL A 330 -13.95 0.71 1.20
C VAL A 330 -13.87 0.99 2.69
N LEU A 331 -14.89 1.62 3.28
CA LEU A 331 -14.93 1.90 4.72
C LEU A 331 -14.92 0.63 5.57
N PHE A 332 -15.65 -0.40 5.16
CA PHE A 332 -15.65 -1.70 5.83
C PHE A 332 -14.25 -2.35 5.82
N ILE A 333 -13.57 -2.31 4.68
CA ILE A 333 -12.21 -2.83 4.53
C ILE A 333 -11.22 -2.03 5.39
N TYR A 334 -11.37 -0.71 5.49
CA TYR A 334 -10.56 0.10 6.40
C TYR A 334 -10.74 -0.32 7.86
N LEU A 335 -11.99 -0.53 8.31
CA LEU A 335 -12.25 -1.00 9.66
C LEU A 335 -11.63 -2.37 9.93
N LEU A 336 -11.73 -3.31 8.98
CA LEU A 336 -11.07 -4.61 9.09
C LEU A 336 -9.54 -4.47 9.19
N ALA A 337 -8.93 -3.61 8.34
CA ALA A 337 -7.50 -3.35 8.38
C ALA A 337 -7.06 -2.76 9.73
N ILE A 338 -7.85 -1.84 10.29
CA ILE A 338 -7.58 -1.25 11.60
C ILE A 338 -7.70 -2.32 12.71
N CYS A 339 -8.76 -3.14 12.72
CA CYS A 339 -8.94 -4.21 13.72
C CYS A 339 -7.77 -5.20 13.71
N LEU A 340 -7.31 -5.61 12.51
CA LEU A 340 -6.21 -6.55 12.38
C LEU A 340 -4.85 -5.92 12.72
N GLY A 341 -4.66 -4.65 12.37
CA GLY A 341 -3.50 -3.88 12.78
C GLY A 341 -3.40 -3.69 14.30
N LEU A 342 -4.52 -3.43 14.98
CA LEU A 342 -4.58 -3.39 16.45
C LEU A 342 -4.23 -4.76 17.05
N SER A 343 -4.71 -5.85 16.46
CA SER A 343 -4.33 -7.21 16.88
C SER A 343 -2.82 -7.46 16.70
N ALA A 344 -2.20 -6.93 15.65
CA ALA A 344 -0.76 -7.02 15.45
C ALA A 344 0.04 -6.28 16.52
N LEU A 345 -0.42 -5.10 16.98
CA LEU A 345 0.20 -4.37 18.09
C LEU A 345 0.08 -5.10 19.40
N LEU A 346 -1.08 -5.72 19.69
CA LEU A 346 -1.32 -6.48 20.90
C LEU A 346 -0.51 -7.78 20.92
N LEU A 347 -0.38 -8.44 19.77
CA LEU A 347 0.39 -9.68 19.64
C LEU A 347 1.83 -9.54 20.17
N ARG A 348 2.41 -8.38 20.01
CA ARG A 348 3.77 -8.06 20.40
C ARG A 348 4.02 -8.15 21.91
N TYR A 349 3.04 -7.79 22.73
CA TYR A 349 3.10 -7.83 24.20
C TYR A 349 2.44 -9.08 24.77
N SER A 350 2.02 -10.03 23.91
CA SER A 350 1.22 -11.16 24.32
C SER A 350 2.08 -12.35 24.80
N THR A 351 1.53 -13.11 25.72
CA THR A 351 2.01 -14.46 26.01
C THR A 351 1.70 -15.39 24.82
N HIS A 352 2.30 -16.57 24.76
CA HIS A 352 2.00 -17.56 23.73
C HIS A 352 0.50 -17.87 23.64
N PHE A 353 -0.20 -17.96 24.79
CA PHE A 353 -1.64 -18.20 24.83
C PHE A 353 -2.46 -17.02 24.28
N THR A 354 -2.14 -15.81 24.69
CA THR A 354 -2.82 -14.60 24.18
C THR A 354 -2.55 -14.41 22.69
N GLY A 355 -1.31 -14.69 22.23
CA GLY A 355 -0.98 -14.68 20.81
C GLY A 355 -1.80 -15.67 19.99
N PHE A 356 -1.98 -16.89 20.50
CA PHE A 356 -2.85 -17.87 19.86
C PHE A 356 -4.30 -17.39 19.77
N LEU A 357 -4.85 -16.77 20.82
CA LEU A 357 -6.21 -16.20 20.81
C LEU A 357 -6.36 -15.09 19.76
N LEU A 358 -5.37 -14.20 19.60
CA LEU A 358 -5.40 -13.15 18.59
C LEU A 358 -5.37 -13.71 17.16
N LEU A 359 -4.63 -14.78 16.92
CA LEU A 359 -4.64 -15.49 15.65
C LEU A 359 -5.99 -16.19 15.38
N CYS A 360 -6.57 -16.81 16.39
CA CYS A 360 -7.93 -17.36 16.31
C CYS A 360 -8.95 -16.26 15.98
N GLN A 361 -8.86 -15.10 16.63
CA GLN A 361 -9.73 -13.95 16.35
C GLN A 361 -9.58 -13.49 14.88
N ALA A 362 -8.35 -13.35 14.38
CA ALA A 362 -8.12 -12.98 12.99
C ALA A 362 -8.72 -14.01 12.02
N PHE A 363 -8.57 -15.30 12.31
CA PHE A 363 -9.19 -16.36 11.53
C PHE A 363 -10.73 -16.31 11.57
N ILE A 364 -11.33 -16.08 12.75
CA ILE A 364 -12.80 -15.93 12.90
C ILE A 364 -13.29 -14.75 12.07
N ILE A 365 -12.60 -13.61 12.05
CA ILE A 365 -12.95 -12.45 11.23
C ILE A 365 -13.01 -12.84 9.74
N VAL A 366 -12.03 -13.59 9.27
CA VAL A 366 -11.98 -14.11 7.89
C VAL A 366 -13.19 -15.01 7.59
N VAL A 367 -13.49 -15.95 8.49
CA VAL A 367 -14.62 -16.85 8.32
C VAL A 367 -15.94 -16.08 8.28
N LEU A 368 -16.11 -15.08 9.15
CA LEU A 368 -17.30 -14.22 9.16
C LEU A 368 -17.46 -13.44 7.85
N VAL A 369 -16.38 -12.86 7.33
CA VAL A 369 -16.40 -12.16 6.04
C VAL A 369 -16.79 -13.14 4.93
N SER A 370 -16.20 -14.34 4.91
CA SER A 370 -16.51 -15.37 3.89
C SER A 370 -17.97 -15.86 3.97
N ILE A 371 -18.54 -15.97 5.19
CA ILE A 371 -19.95 -16.33 5.39
C ILE A 371 -20.89 -15.24 4.89
N LEU A 372 -20.58 -13.95 5.20
CA LEU A 372 -21.36 -12.81 4.73
C LEU A 372 -21.41 -12.78 3.18
N GLU A 373 -20.26 -13.05 2.55
CA GLU A 373 -20.18 -13.16 1.09
C GLU A 373 -21.01 -14.29 0.52
N ALA A 374 -20.93 -15.47 1.13
CA ALA A 374 -21.62 -16.68 0.66
C ALA A 374 -23.14 -16.56 0.76
N LYS A 375 -23.66 -15.88 1.80
CA LYS A 375 -25.11 -15.70 2.02
C LYS A 375 -25.75 -14.88 0.91
N ASN A 376 -25.12 -13.80 0.49
CA ASN A 376 -25.65 -12.92 -0.56
C ASN A 376 -25.33 -13.40 -1.97
N GLY A 377 -24.33 -14.26 -2.16
CA GLY A 377 -23.99 -14.85 -3.45
C GLY A 377 -25.06 -15.85 -3.96
N LYS A 378 -25.97 -16.33 -3.10
CA LYS A 378 -27.08 -17.22 -3.48
C LYS A 378 -28.32 -16.50 -4.01
N GLU A 379 -28.45 -15.19 -3.77
CA GLU A 379 -29.58 -14.40 -4.26
C GLU A 379 -29.40 -13.89 -5.71
N TYR A 380 -28.23 -14.13 -6.33
CA TYR A 380 -27.88 -13.61 -7.65
C TYR A 380 -27.38 -14.69 -8.64
N GLN A 381 -27.66 -15.97 -8.36
CA GLN A 381 -27.60 -17.06 -9.33
C GLN A 381 -29.02 -17.36 -9.84
#